data_dcbf7c047819c513d60041740b397516
#
_entry.id   dcbf7c047819c513d60041740b397516
#
_cell.length_a   1.000
_cell.length_b   1.000
_cell.length_c   1.000
_cell.angle_alpha   90.00
_cell.angle_beta   90.00
_cell.angle_gamma   90.00
#
_symmetry.space_group_name_H-M   'P 1'
#
loop_
_entity.id
_entity.type
_entity.pdbx_description
1 polymer ?
#
loop_
_entity_poly.entity_id
_entity_poly.type
_entity_poly.pdbx_seq_one_letter_code
_entity_poly.pdbx_strand_id
1 'polypeptide(L)'
;CYGYQNVVFSLVGDVVAANTGVDYEGFVTRKIFEPLNMARASFGREAFLDDPNHAKPHIWTGSRWRETRTTDHYYRIPPAAGVNASIEDMTQWLLAQLGHEPVVLSSDMLSEMHSPVIRTTLRQAHYKRRRGLGNTAYGLGWRLFDYGEDAGFVHHGGYVKGMRSEMMF
;
A
#
# COMPACT_ATOMS: atom_id res chain seq x y z
N CYS A 1 -21.82 -1.18 -4.69
CA CYS A 1 -21.38 -0.63 -3.40
C CYS A 1 -19.88 -0.86 -3.19
N TYR A 2 -19.22 0.00 -2.44
CA TYR A 2 -17.81 -0.12 -2.09
C TYR A 2 -17.63 -0.93 -0.80
N GLY A 3 -16.76 -1.95 -0.84
CA GLY A 3 -16.36 -2.74 0.31
C GLY A 3 -14.87 -3.05 0.27
N TYR A 4 -14.09 -2.46 1.17
CA TYR A 4 -12.65 -2.75 1.28
C TYR A 4 -12.44 -4.12 1.94
N GLN A 5 -11.77 -5.05 1.25
CA GLN A 5 -11.59 -6.42 1.73
C GLN A 5 -10.24 -7.00 1.28
N ASN A 6 -9.32 -7.17 2.23
CA ASN A 6 -7.95 -7.64 1.98
C ASN A 6 -7.90 -9.07 1.44
N VAL A 7 -8.73 -9.98 1.97
CA VAL A 7 -8.72 -11.39 1.55
C VAL A 7 -9.17 -11.52 0.10
N VAL A 8 -10.26 -10.82 -0.28
CA VAL A 8 -10.74 -10.84 -1.68
C VAL A 8 -9.73 -10.18 -2.62
N PHE A 9 -9.13 -9.06 -2.18
CA PHE A 9 -8.09 -8.41 -2.98
C PHE A 9 -6.88 -9.32 -3.20
N SER A 10 -6.54 -10.16 -2.22
CA SER A 10 -5.39 -11.07 -2.30
C SER A 10 -5.52 -12.14 -3.39
N LEU A 11 -6.71 -12.39 -3.92
CA LEU A 11 -6.90 -13.28 -5.07
C LEU A 11 -6.17 -12.79 -6.33
N VAL A 12 -5.76 -11.51 -6.36
CA VAL A 12 -4.90 -11.01 -7.45
C VAL A 12 -3.57 -11.77 -7.53
N GLY A 13 -3.09 -12.32 -6.41
CA GLY A 13 -1.91 -13.18 -6.40
C GLY A 13 -2.10 -14.46 -7.23
N ASP A 14 -3.28 -15.09 -7.11
CA ASP A 14 -3.63 -16.27 -7.90
C ASP A 14 -3.77 -15.92 -9.39
N VAL A 15 -4.33 -14.74 -9.70
CA VAL A 15 -4.44 -14.24 -11.08
C VAL A 15 -3.05 -14.00 -11.67
N VAL A 16 -2.13 -13.41 -10.93
CA VAL A 16 -0.74 -13.22 -11.38
C VAL A 16 -0.09 -14.57 -11.64
N ALA A 17 -0.17 -15.51 -10.71
CA ALA A 17 0.43 -16.83 -10.85
C ALA A 17 -0.15 -17.60 -12.06
N ALA A 18 -1.47 -17.56 -12.24
CA ALA A 18 -2.14 -18.23 -13.37
C ALA A 18 -1.74 -17.65 -14.73
N ASN A 19 -1.49 -16.35 -14.82
CA ASN A 19 -1.15 -15.70 -16.11
C ASN A 19 0.35 -15.69 -16.41
N THR A 20 1.20 -15.78 -15.40
CA THR A 20 2.66 -15.60 -15.57
C THR A 20 3.46 -16.86 -15.27
N GLY A 21 2.87 -17.84 -14.61
CA GLY A 21 3.57 -19.02 -14.09
C GLY A 21 4.52 -18.73 -12.91
N VAL A 22 4.46 -17.53 -12.34
CA VAL A 22 5.33 -17.05 -11.26
C VAL A 22 4.46 -16.64 -10.09
N ASP A 23 4.89 -16.96 -8.87
CA ASP A 23 4.21 -16.50 -7.67
C ASP A 23 4.22 -14.96 -7.56
N TYR A 24 3.31 -14.43 -6.77
CA TYR A 24 3.12 -12.98 -6.62
C TYR A 24 4.39 -12.28 -6.12
N GLU A 25 5.06 -12.84 -5.13
CA GLU A 25 6.24 -12.24 -4.51
C GLU A 25 7.40 -12.15 -5.50
N GLY A 26 7.69 -13.23 -6.21
CA GLY A 26 8.71 -13.26 -7.27
C GLY A 26 8.35 -12.37 -8.46
N PHE A 27 7.06 -12.25 -8.80
CA PHE A 27 6.60 -11.34 -9.85
C PHE A 27 6.84 -9.88 -9.46
N VAL A 28 6.41 -9.47 -8.27
CA VAL A 28 6.57 -8.08 -7.79
C VAL A 28 8.06 -7.74 -7.61
N THR A 29 8.85 -8.65 -7.07
CA THR A 29 10.29 -8.44 -6.93
C THR A 29 10.93 -8.10 -8.28
N ARG A 30 10.71 -8.93 -9.30
CA ARG A 30 11.31 -8.74 -10.63
C ARG A 30 10.74 -7.57 -11.42
N LYS A 31 9.46 -7.26 -11.26
CA LYS A 31 8.77 -6.24 -12.06
C LYS A 31 8.73 -4.86 -11.41
N ILE A 32 8.92 -4.80 -10.10
CA ILE A 32 8.80 -3.56 -9.32
C ILE A 32 10.06 -3.30 -8.48
N PHE A 33 10.40 -4.19 -7.55
CA PHE A 33 11.49 -3.89 -6.60
C PHE A 33 12.84 -3.73 -7.27
N GLU A 34 13.23 -4.70 -8.11
CA GLU A 34 14.51 -4.65 -8.82
C GLU A 34 14.61 -3.46 -9.79
N PRO A 35 13.65 -3.24 -10.71
CA PRO A 35 13.74 -2.10 -11.63
C PRO A 35 13.69 -0.74 -10.95
N LEU A 36 13.00 -0.60 -9.83
CA LEU A 36 12.95 0.63 -9.04
C LEU A 36 14.10 0.76 -8.05
N ASN A 37 15.05 -0.19 -8.03
CA ASN A 37 16.13 -0.21 -7.04
C ASN A 37 15.65 -0.14 -5.58
N MET A 38 14.53 -0.80 -5.27
CA MET A 38 14.00 -0.95 -3.92
C MET A 38 14.77 -2.06 -3.19
N ALA A 39 16.05 -1.80 -2.90
CA ALA A 39 17.03 -2.81 -2.49
C ALA A 39 16.76 -3.45 -1.13
N ARG A 40 15.93 -2.84 -0.29
CA ARG A 40 15.55 -3.34 1.04
C ARG A 40 14.10 -3.81 1.10
N ALA A 41 13.36 -3.70 -0.01
CA ALA A 41 12.01 -4.22 -0.08
C ALA A 41 12.03 -5.75 -0.07
N SER A 42 11.11 -6.34 0.69
CA SER A 42 11.02 -7.80 0.83
C SER A 42 9.59 -8.23 1.16
N PHE A 43 9.38 -9.52 1.11
CA PHE A 43 8.14 -10.16 1.59
C PHE A 43 8.41 -11.04 2.79
N GLY A 44 7.39 -11.23 3.60
CA GLY A 44 7.40 -12.18 4.69
C GLY A 44 7.97 -11.63 6.01
N ARG A 45 7.56 -12.30 7.08
CA ARG A 45 7.94 -11.92 8.45
C ARG A 45 9.41 -12.22 8.76
N GLU A 46 9.95 -13.30 8.21
CA GLU A 46 11.34 -13.68 8.44
C GLU A 46 12.27 -12.61 7.87
N ALA A 47 12.11 -12.24 6.61
CA ALA A 47 12.89 -11.17 6.00
C ALA A 47 12.80 -9.83 6.76
N PHE A 48 11.63 -9.52 7.34
CA PHE A 48 11.48 -8.35 8.21
C PHE A 48 12.32 -8.45 9.48
N LEU A 49 12.34 -9.61 10.15
CA LEU A 49 13.04 -9.80 11.41
C LEU A 49 14.55 -9.96 11.24
N ASP A 50 14.99 -10.46 10.10
CA ASP A 50 16.41 -10.66 9.77
C ASP A 50 17.12 -9.32 9.45
N ASP A 51 16.37 -8.28 9.09
CA ASP A 51 16.95 -6.95 8.94
C ASP A 51 17.23 -6.34 10.32
N PRO A 52 18.50 -6.10 10.68
CA PRO A 52 18.85 -5.54 12.00
C PRO A 52 18.33 -4.12 12.20
N ASN A 53 17.97 -3.42 11.12
CA ASN A 53 17.42 -2.06 11.13
C ASN A 53 15.90 -2.04 10.90
N HIS A 54 15.18 -3.08 11.30
CA HIS A 54 13.72 -3.05 11.21
C HIS A 54 13.07 -2.21 12.32
N ALA A 55 11.98 -1.54 12.00
CA ALA A 55 11.19 -0.79 12.96
C ALA A 55 10.47 -1.74 13.93
N LYS A 56 10.48 -1.40 15.22
CA LYS A 56 9.76 -2.18 16.24
C LYS A 56 8.31 -1.70 16.36
N PRO A 57 7.33 -2.61 16.27
CA PRO A 57 5.93 -2.23 16.41
C PRO A 57 5.59 -1.79 17.84
N HIS A 58 4.80 -0.73 17.97
CA HIS A 58 4.38 -0.18 19.27
C HIS A 58 2.87 -0.01 19.34
N ILE A 59 2.28 -0.32 20.49
CA ILE A 59 0.86 -0.11 20.78
C ILE A 59 0.69 0.82 21.96
N TRP A 60 -0.36 1.66 21.92
CA TRP A 60 -0.77 2.48 23.03
C TRP A 60 -1.58 1.68 24.05
N THR A 61 -1.16 1.66 25.32
CA THR A 61 -1.80 0.89 26.40
C THR A 61 -2.79 1.71 27.24
N GLY A 62 -3.12 2.92 26.80
CA GLY A 62 -3.94 3.87 27.55
C GLY A 62 -3.12 4.89 28.36
N SER A 63 -1.87 4.55 28.71
CA SER A 63 -0.97 5.42 29.48
C SER A 63 0.41 5.60 28.87
N ARG A 64 0.89 4.60 28.11
CA ARG A 64 2.22 4.63 27.49
C ARG A 64 2.27 3.77 26.21
N TRP A 65 3.22 4.07 25.35
CA TRP A 65 3.59 3.20 24.22
C TRP A 65 4.37 1.98 24.74
N ARG A 66 4.04 0.82 24.24
CA ARG A 66 4.76 -0.42 24.50
C ARG A 66 5.09 -1.13 23.21
N GLU A 67 6.31 -1.64 23.12
CA GLU A 67 6.71 -2.58 22.05
C GLU A 67 5.80 -3.81 22.07
N THR A 68 5.46 -4.29 20.90
CA THR A 68 4.70 -5.52 20.69
C THR A 68 5.43 -6.41 19.67
N ARG A 69 4.94 -7.61 19.46
CA ARG A 69 5.53 -8.53 18.47
C ARG A 69 4.81 -8.40 17.14
N THR A 70 5.57 -8.52 16.06
CA THR A 70 5.03 -8.78 14.72
C THR A 70 4.36 -10.14 14.69
N THR A 71 3.27 -10.25 13.94
CA THR A 71 2.52 -11.49 13.76
C THR A 71 2.46 -11.88 12.29
N ASP A 72 2.24 -13.14 11.98
CA ASP A 72 2.17 -13.65 10.61
C ASP A 72 0.87 -13.30 9.89
N HIS A 73 -0.09 -12.68 10.57
CA HIS A 73 -1.46 -12.50 10.08
C HIS A 73 -1.53 -11.83 8.71
N TYR A 74 -0.78 -10.73 8.54
CA TYR A 74 -0.79 -9.97 7.29
C TYR A 74 0.15 -10.54 6.22
N TYR A 75 1.19 -11.24 6.63
CA TYR A 75 2.10 -11.91 5.71
C TYR A 75 1.50 -13.12 4.98
N ARG A 76 0.31 -13.59 5.41
CA ARG A 76 -0.44 -14.65 4.73
C ARG A 76 -1.22 -14.17 3.51
N ILE A 77 -1.26 -12.86 3.28
CA ILE A 77 -1.99 -12.24 2.19
C ILE A 77 -1.09 -11.21 1.47
N PRO A 78 0.04 -11.64 0.87
CA PRO A 78 1.06 -10.77 0.31
C PRO A 78 0.53 -9.67 -0.62
N PRO A 79 -0.47 -9.93 -1.51
CA PRO A 79 -0.98 -8.88 -2.40
C PRO A 79 -1.68 -7.73 -1.68
N ALA A 80 -2.14 -7.96 -0.44
CA ALA A 80 -2.85 -6.92 0.31
C ALA A 80 -2.02 -6.28 1.43
N ALA A 81 -1.01 -6.97 1.98
CA ALA A 81 -0.32 -6.48 3.18
C ALA A 81 1.01 -7.19 3.50
N GLY A 82 1.71 -7.72 2.53
CA GLY A 82 2.90 -8.56 2.76
C GLY A 82 4.25 -7.89 2.55
N VAL A 83 4.28 -6.64 2.11
CA VAL A 83 5.53 -5.94 1.76
C VAL A 83 6.16 -5.29 2.98
N ASN A 84 7.46 -5.51 3.14
CA ASN A 84 8.34 -4.71 3.97
C ASN A 84 9.11 -3.74 3.07
N ALA A 85 9.28 -2.49 3.49
CA ALA A 85 10.01 -1.50 2.71
C ALA A 85 10.64 -0.46 3.64
N SER A 86 11.80 0.05 3.26
CA SER A 86 12.42 1.22 3.90
C SER A 86 11.78 2.50 3.39
N ILE A 87 12.12 3.63 4.02
CA ILE A 87 11.67 4.94 3.51
C ILE A 87 12.31 5.25 2.14
N GLU A 88 13.51 4.77 1.90
CA GLU A 88 14.19 4.91 0.62
C GLU A 88 13.46 4.12 -0.47
N ASP A 89 13.09 2.86 -0.21
CA ASP A 89 12.26 2.08 -1.15
C ASP A 89 10.91 2.75 -1.42
N MET A 90 10.25 3.25 -0.37
CA MET A 90 8.97 3.96 -0.53
C MET A 90 9.11 5.26 -1.32
N THR A 91 10.29 5.90 -1.27
CA THR A 91 10.59 7.07 -2.10
C THR A 91 10.70 6.67 -3.59
N GLN A 92 11.36 5.57 -3.91
CA GLN A 92 11.42 5.05 -5.29
C GLN A 92 10.02 4.70 -5.81
N TRP A 93 9.21 4.04 -4.98
CA TRP A 93 7.83 3.76 -5.32
C TRP A 93 7.01 5.05 -5.56
N LEU A 94 7.20 6.07 -4.71
CA LEU A 94 6.54 7.37 -4.89
C LEU A 94 6.95 8.05 -6.19
N LEU A 95 8.24 8.05 -6.53
CA LEU A 95 8.74 8.59 -7.80
C LEU A 95 8.10 7.87 -9.00
N ALA A 96 7.96 6.55 -8.94
CA ALA A 96 7.27 5.78 -9.97
C ALA A 96 5.78 6.17 -10.09
N GLN A 97 5.08 6.37 -8.96
CA GLN A 97 3.70 6.85 -8.95
C GLN A 97 3.54 8.27 -9.49
N LEU A 98 4.56 9.10 -9.40
CA LEU A 98 4.63 10.44 -9.99
C LEU A 98 5.05 10.45 -11.47
N GLY A 99 5.28 9.27 -12.07
CA GLY A 99 5.59 9.12 -13.50
C GLY A 99 7.08 9.27 -13.86
N HIS A 100 7.99 9.26 -12.87
CA HIS A 100 9.42 9.35 -13.12
C HIS A 100 10.05 8.03 -13.61
N GLU A 101 9.31 6.92 -13.54
CA GLU A 101 9.78 5.58 -13.93
C GLU A 101 8.84 4.94 -14.98
N PRO A 102 8.75 5.51 -16.20
CA PRO A 102 7.76 5.11 -17.21
C PRO A 102 7.97 3.70 -17.76
N VAL A 103 9.15 3.12 -17.58
CA VAL A 103 9.44 1.72 -17.96
C VAL A 103 8.76 0.73 -17.01
N VAL A 104 8.58 1.11 -15.74
CA VAL A 104 7.94 0.29 -14.71
C VAL A 104 6.44 0.57 -14.66
N LEU A 105 6.08 1.85 -14.60
CA LEU A 105 4.69 2.33 -14.59
C LEU A 105 4.45 3.32 -15.74
N SER A 106 3.86 2.86 -16.83
CA SER A 106 3.54 3.73 -17.95
C SER A 106 2.49 4.78 -17.57
N SER A 107 2.42 5.86 -18.33
CA SER A 107 1.40 6.92 -18.16
C SER A 107 -0.02 6.36 -18.20
N ASP A 108 -0.27 5.38 -19.06
CA ASP A 108 -1.60 4.76 -19.20
C ASP A 108 -1.94 3.93 -17.95
N MET A 109 -0.98 3.17 -17.40
CA MET A 109 -1.16 2.44 -16.15
C MET A 109 -1.44 3.38 -14.98
N LEU A 110 -0.67 4.47 -14.86
CA LEU A 110 -0.88 5.48 -13.82
C LEU A 110 -2.25 6.14 -13.95
N SER A 111 -2.63 6.52 -15.17
CA SER A 111 -3.95 7.09 -15.45
C SER A 111 -5.09 6.15 -15.06
N GLU A 112 -4.97 4.87 -15.36
CA GLU A 112 -5.96 3.85 -14.97
C GLU A 112 -6.01 3.66 -13.45
N MET A 113 -4.85 3.53 -12.80
CA MET A 113 -4.74 3.33 -11.35
C MET A 113 -5.31 4.50 -10.54
N HIS A 114 -5.05 5.74 -10.99
CA HIS A 114 -5.46 6.96 -10.31
C HIS A 114 -6.81 7.50 -10.79
N SER A 115 -7.54 6.76 -11.61
CA SER A 115 -8.90 7.13 -12.04
C SER A 115 -9.96 6.59 -11.08
N PRO A 116 -11.07 7.33 -10.85
CA PRO A 116 -12.13 6.90 -9.95
C PRO A 116 -12.93 5.73 -10.55
N VAL A 117 -12.74 4.53 -10.01
CA VAL A 117 -13.52 3.34 -10.37
C VAL A 117 -14.86 3.32 -9.65
N ILE A 118 -14.88 3.70 -8.37
CA ILE A 118 -16.11 3.75 -7.58
C ILE A 118 -16.11 4.95 -6.62
N ARG A 119 -17.22 5.70 -6.61
CA ARG A 119 -17.41 6.76 -5.63
C ARG A 119 -17.60 6.18 -4.23
N THR A 120 -16.93 6.76 -3.26
CA THR A 120 -17.05 6.41 -1.84
C THR A 120 -17.85 7.47 -1.10
N THR A 121 -18.25 7.18 0.14
CA THR A 121 -19.01 8.15 0.94
C THR A 121 -18.18 8.64 2.12
N LEU A 122 -18.30 9.91 2.46
CA LEU A 122 -17.68 10.51 3.65
C LEU A 122 -18.15 9.87 4.97
N ARG A 123 -19.23 9.07 4.95
CA ARG A 123 -19.74 8.32 6.11
C ARG A 123 -18.88 7.12 6.47
N GLN A 124 -17.98 6.68 5.58
CA GLN A 124 -17.08 5.57 5.89
C GLN A 124 -16.17 5.93 7.06
N ALA A 125 -15.88 4.95 7.92
CA ALA A 125 -15.07 5.12 9.13
C ALA A 125 -13.71 5.78 8.84
N HIS A 126 -13.15 5.49 7.68
CA HIS A 126 -11.88 6.05 7.20
C HIS A 126 -11.91 7.58 7.03
N TYR A 127 -13.05 8.16 6.64
CA TYR A 127 -13.21 9.59 6.39
C TYR A 127 -13.86 10.38 7.53
N LYS A 128 -14.54 9.72 8.47
CA LYS A 128 -15.42 10.33 9.49
C LYS A 128 -14.81 11.47 10.30
N ARG A 129 -13.50 11.57 10.39
CA ARG A 129 -12.81 12.58 11.22
C ARG A 129 -12.02 13.59 10.41
N ARG A 130 -12.10 13.53 9.09
CA ARG A 130 -11.35 14.41 8.20
C ARG A 130 -12.28 15.48 7.64
N ARG A 131 -12.21 16.69 8.21
CA ARG A 131 -12.94 17.86 7.68
C ARG A 131 -12.29 18.31 6.39
N GLY A 132 -13.08 18.86 5.48
CA GLY A 132 -12.58 19.42 4.21
C GLY A 132 -12.42 18.42 3.06
N LEU A 133 -12.69 17.11 3.29
CA LEU A 133 -12.68 16.14 2.20
C LEU A 133 -13.89 16.30 1.28
N GLY A 134 -13.65 16.27 -0.02
CA GLY A 134 -14.66 16.26 -1.08
C GLY A 134 -14.39 15.15 -2.12
N ASN A 135 -15.37 14.88 -2.97
CA ASN A 135 -15.27 14.01 -4.15
C ASN A 135 -14.53 12.68 -3.93
N THR A 136 -14.82 11.99 -2.83
CA THR A 136 -14.09 10.78 -2.49
C THR A 136 -14.44 9.61 -3.40
N ALA A 137 -13.40 8.91 -3.88
CA ALA A 137 -13.51 7.73 -4.72
C ALA A 137 -12.43 6.68 -4.37
N TYR A 138 -12.51 5.53 -4.99
CA TYR A 138 -11.47 4.51 -4.96
C TYR A 138 -11.13 4.12 -6.40
N GLY A 139 -9.83 4.13 -6.70
CA GLY A 139 -9.25 3.67 -7.98
C GLY A 139 -8.77 2.22 -7.88
N LEU A 140 -7.72 1.87 -8.59
CA LEU A 140 -7.09 0.54 -8.48
C LEU A 140 -6.02 0.56 -7.37
N GLY A 141 -6.46 0.27 -6.14
CA GLY A 141 -5.60 0.27 -4.96
C GLY A 141 -5.42 1.64 -4.29
N TRP A 142 -6.00 2.70 -4.82
CA TRP A 142 -5.81 4.07 -4.35
C TRP A 142 -7.11 4.74 -3.92
N ARG A 143 -7.04 5.54 -2.86
CA ARG A 143 -8.09 6.46 -2.43
C ARG A 143 -7.87 7.79 -3.13
N LEU A 144 -8.93 8.31 -3.73
CA LEU A 144 -8.91 9.57 -4.46
C LEU A 144 -9.84 10.54 -3.74
N PHE A 145 -9.40 11.77 -3.56
CA PHE A 145 -10.23 12.80 -2.91
C PHE A 145 -9.73 14.22 -3.20
N ASP A 146 -10.60 15.18 -2.96
CA ASP A 146 -10.25 16.60 -2.88
C ASP A 146 -10.13 17.00 -1.41
N TYR A 147 -9.35 18.05 -1.12
CA TYR A 147 -9.20 18.58 0.23
C TYR A 147 -9.20 20.12 0.20
N GLY A 148 -10.18 20.73 0.84
CA GLY A 148 -10.37 22.18 0.79
C GLY A 148 -10.66 22.64 -0.64
N GLU A 149 -9.82 23.53 -1.15
CA GLU A 149 -9.86 24.03 -2.52
C GLU A 149 -8.97 23.23 -3.49
N ASP A 150 -8.13 22.36 -2.97
CA ASP A 150 -7.21 21.53 -3.74
C ASP A 150 -7.88 20.22 -4.15
N ALA A 151 -7.59 19.76 -5.36
CA ALA A 151 -8.19 18.58 -5.95
C ALA A 151 -7.14 17.55 -6.39
N GLY A 152 -7.57 16.30 -6.52
CA GLY A 152 -6.81 15.26 -7.18
C GLY A 152 -5.78 14.55 -6.30
N PHE A 153 -5.96 14.52 -4.97
CA PHE A 153 -5.08 13.75 -4.09
C PHE A 153 -5.25 12.25 -4.29
N VAL A 154 -4.13 11.57 -4.40
CA VAL A 154 -4.01 10.11 -4.45
C VAL A 154 -3.38 9.64 -3.14
N HIS A 155 -4.03 8.70 -2.45
CA HIS A 155 -3.61 8.29 -1.10
C HIS A 155 -3.82 6.80 -0.87
N HIS A 156 -2.89 6.17 -0.17
CA HIS A 156 -3.13 4.92 0.51
C HIS A 156 -2.34 4.82 1.81
N GLY A 157 -2.99 4.28 2.85
CA GLY A 157 -2.34 4.04 4.14
C GLY A 157 -2.26 2.56 4.46
N GLY A 158 -1.20 2.15 5.13
CA GLY A 158 -1.01 0.83 5.70
C GLY A 158 -1.19 0.85 7.21
N TYR A 159 -1.88 -0.14 7.74
CA TYR A 159 -1.99 -0.37 9.17
C TYR A 159 -1.88 -1.86 9.48
N VAL A 160 -0.87 -2.19 10.25
CA VAL A 160 -0.72 -3.48 10.91
C VAL A 160 -0.54 -3.24 12.40
N LYS A 161 -0.71 -4.27 13.23
CA LYS A 161 -0.62 -4.10 14.68
C LYS A 161 0.69 -3.43 15.10
N GLY A 162 0.59 -2.21 15.57
CA GLY A 162 1.73 -1.44 16.10
C GLY A 162 2.58 -0.70 15.07
N MET A 163 2.20 -0.73 13.78
CA MET A 163 2.91 -0.05 12.70
C MET A 163 1.91 0.65 11.78
N ARG A 164 2.33 1.77 11.20
CA ARG A 164 1.54 2.53 10.25
C ARG A 164 2.42 3.14 9.17
N SER A 165 1.92 3.16 7.96
CA SER A 165 2.51 3.88 6.83
C SER A 165 1.44 4.70 6.13
N GLU A 166 1.82 5.80 5.52
CA GLU A 166 0.93 6.66 4.72
C GLU A 166 1.71 7.16 3.52
N MET A 167 1.07 7.15 2.36
CA MET A 167 1.56 7.76 1.13
C MET A 167 0.46 8.62 0.55
N MET A 168 0.81 9.84 0.15
CA MET A 168 -0.09 10.80 -0.47
C MET A 168 0.67 11.72 -1.42
N PHE A 169 0.10 12.00 -2.56
CA PHE A 169 0.64 12.91 -3.58
C PHE A 169 -0.50 13.49 -4.40
#